data_2d4d87f3c0871ee42a97d23f6a2fdfff
#
_entry.id   2d4d87f3c0871ee42a97d23f6a2fdfff
#
_cell.length_a   1.000
_cell.length_b   1.000
_cell.length_c   1.000
_cell.angle_alpha   90.00
_cell.angle_beta   90.00
_cell.angle_gamma   90.00
#
_symmetry.space_group_name_H-M   'P 1'
#
loop_
_entity.id
_entity.type
_entity.pdbx_description
1 polymer ?
#
loop_
_entity_poly.entity_id
_entity_poly.type
_entity_poly.pdbx_seq_one_letter_code
_entity_poly.pdbx_strand_id
1 'polypeptide(L)'
;MICRRLVKVGTGTSAYYDITGGHGLLNFAQGDEAVVQAVGCELRLLLGEWFLDTTRGVPWVRNPNTDVQPILGRFPADLAYAEVVIKAAILRIEGVHSIGSFLLDFNHQTRAATCTVHGTLDSGQPFTVSEAPL
;
A
#
# COMPACT_ATOMS: atom_id res chain seq x y z
N MET A 1 4.69 -7.40 15.22
CA MET A 1 3.73 -6.30 14.99
C MET A 1 2.34 -6.71 15.43
N ILE A 2 1.64 -5.83 16.10
CA ILE A 2 0.22 -6.00 16.49
C ILE A 2 -0.51 -4.72 16.10
N CYS A 3 -1.63 -4.86 15.39
CA CYS A 3 -2.46 -3.71 15.02
C CYS A 3 -3.95 -4.10 15.02
N ARG A 4 -4.84 -3.10 15.02
CA ARG A 4 -6.27 -3.34 14.86
C ARG A 4 -6.52 -4.08 13.54
N ARG A 5 -7.32 -5.14 13.61
CA ARG A 5 -7.71 -5.86 12.39
C ARG A 5 -8.64 -5.01 11.56
N LEU A 6 -8.32 -4.88 10.28
CA LEU A 6 -9.13 -4.19 9.30
C LEU A 6 -9.76 -5.21 8.37
N VAL A 7 -10.96 -4.91 7.91
CA VAL A 7 -11.66 -5.67 6.88
C VAL A 7 -11.74 -4.79 5.63
N LYS A 8 -11.30 -5.33 4.52
CA LYS A 8 -11.46 -4.66 3.22
C LYS A 8 -12.89 -4.81 2.74
N VAL A 9 -13.56 -3.70 2.54
CA VAL A 9 -14.96 -3.63 2.07
C VAL A 9 -14.97 -3.09 0.65
N GLY A 10 -15.69 -3.77 -0.24
CA GLY A 10 -15.76 -3.38 -1.64
C GLY A 10 -14.62 -3.91 -2.50
N THR A 11 -14.59 -3.47 -3.75
CA THR A 11 -13.60 -3.85 -4.76
C THR A 11 -13.15 -2.64 -5.58
N GLY A 12 -11.98 -2.76 -6.20
CA GLY A 12 -11.42 -1.70 -7.04
C GLY A 12 -11.17 -0.40 -6.26
N THR A 13 -11.39 0.72 -6.92
CA THR A 13 -11.18 2.06 -6.35
C THR A 13 -12.19 2.46 -5.28
N SER A 14 -13.33 1.78 -5.22
CA SER A 14 -14.35 1.98 -4.18
C SER A 14 -14.09 1.18 -2.91
N ALA A 15 -13.06 0.32 -2.90
CA ALA A 15 -12.72 -0.44 -1.71
C ALA A 15 -12.15 0.47 -0.62
N TYR A 16 -12.52 0.17 0.61
CA TYR A 16 -11.98 0.84 1.81
C TYR A 16 -11.73 -0.17 2.91
N TYR A 17 -10.97 0.23 3.92
CA TYR A 17 -10.77 -0.57 5.10
C TYR A 17 -11.66 -0.09 6.23
N ASP A 18 -12.28 -1.01 6.92
CA ASP A 18 -13.09 -0.74 8.11
C ASP A 18 -12.56 -1.55 9.30
N ILE A 19 -12.80 -1.04 10.50
CA ILE A 19 -12.38 -1.70 11.73
C ILE A 19 -13.34 -2.83 12.05
N THR A 20 -12.81 -4.03 12.33
CA THR A 20 -13.64 -5.13 12.81
C THR A 20 -14.29 -4.78 14.14
N GLY A 21 -15.60 -5.00 14.24
CA GLY A 21 -16.35 -4.76 15.46
C GLY A 21 -15.98 -5.70 16.59
N GLY A 22 -16.30 -5.31 17.83
CA GLY A 22 -16.13 -6.14 19.03
C GLY A 22 -14.86 -5.83 19.83
N HIS A 23 -14.71 -6.56 20.93
CA HIS A 23 -13.59 -6.45 21.86
C HIS A 23 -12.84 -7.78 21.97
N GLY A 24 -11.56 -7.72 22.28
CA GLY A 24 -10.72 -8.88 22.50
C GLY A 24 -9.62 -9.09 21.47
N LEU A 25 -8.77 -10.08 21.70
CA LEU A 25 -7.57 -10.35 20.89
C LEU A 25 -7.89 -10.75 19.44
N LEU A 26 -9.07 -11.32 19.17
CA LEU A 26 -9.50 -11.70 17.83
C LEU A 26 -9.69 -10.48 16.89
N ASN A 27 -9.81 -9.29 17.45
CA ASN A 27 -9.94 -8.04 16.69
C ASN A 27 -8.59 -7.36 16.40
N PHE A 28 -7.49 -8.02 16.77
CA PHE A 28 -6.14 -7.55 16.47
C PHE A 28 -5.46 -8.51 15.49
N ALA A 29 -4.88 -7.97 14.46
CA ALA A 29 -3.98 -8.68 13.57
C ALA A 29 -2.60 -8.75 14.25
N GLN A 30 -1.95 -9.91 14.16
CA GLN A 30 -0.65 -10.16 14.78
C GLN A 30 0.28 -10.87 13.80
N GLY A 31 1.59 -10.70 13.99
CA GLY A 31 2.59 -11.36 13.20
C GLY A 31 2.47 -11.05 11.70
N ASP A 32 2.51 -12.08 10.88
CA ASP A 32 2.48 -11.95 9.42
C ASP A 32 1.22 -11.26 8.90
N GLU A 33 0.05 -11.54 9.49
CA GLU A 33 -1.20 -10.89 9.11
C GLU A 33 -1.12 -9.36 9.31
N ALA A 34 -0.52 -8.92 10.41
CA ALA A 34 -0.35 -7.50 10.68
C ALA A 34 0.59 -6.83 9.67
N VAL A 35 1.65 -7.51 9.27
CA VAL A 35 2.60 -7.01 8.28
C VAL A 35 1.93 -6.87 6.91
N VAL A 36 1.19 -7.88 6.46
CA VAL A 36 0.45 -7.85 5.19
C VAL A 36 -0.59 -6.73 5.20
N GLN A 37 -1.31 -6.55 6.30
CA GLN A 37 -2.24 -5.44 6.46
C GLN A 37 -1.53 -4.08 6.37
N ALA A 38 -0.36 -3.95 7.00
CA ALA A 38 0.43 -2.72 6.95
C ALA A 38 0.87 -2.37 5.53
N VAL A 39 1.24 -3.37 4.72
CA VAL A 39 1.57 -3.17 3.29
C VAL A 39 0.36 -2.61 2.54
N GLY A 40 -0.82 -3.19 2.72
CA GLY A 40 -2.04 -2.70 2.09
C GLY A 40 -2.38 -1.27 2.49
N CYS A 41 -2.23 -0.93 3.76
CA CYS A 41 -2.46 0.43 4.27
C CYS A 41 -1.43 1.42 3.68
N GLU A 42 -0.16 1.05 3.61
CA GLU A 42 0.89 1.92 3.03
C GLU A 42 0.63 2.23 1.56
N LEU A 43 0.18 1.23 0.79
CA LEU A 43 -0.16 1.43 -0.63
C LEU A 43 -1.34 2.37 -0.85
N ARG A 44 -2.25 2.46 0.11
CA ARG A 44 -3.42 3.35 0.03
C ARG A 44 -3.18 4.72 0.64
N LEU A 45 -2.14 4.88 1.43
CA LEU A 45 -1.81 6.15 2.07
C LEU A 45 -1.11 7.07 1.06
N LEU A 46 -1.62 8.28 0.90
CA LEU A 46 -0.95 9.31 0.10
C LEU A 46 0.22 9.91 0.86
N LEU A 47 1.35 10.06 0.18
CA LEU A 47 2.53 10.67 0.79
C LEU A 47 2.20 12.08 1.31
N GLY A 48 2.48 12.31 2.59
CA GLY A 48 2.24 13.58 3.27
C GLY A 48 0.81 13.76 3.80
N GLU A 49 -0.07 12.78 3.62
CA GLU A 49 -1.45 12.84 4.09
C GLU A 49 -1.56 12.65 5.61
N TRP A 50 -0.75 11.76 6.16
CA TRP A 50 -0.81 11.44 7.57
C TRP A 50 -0.06 12.48 8.41
N PHE A 51 -0.80 13.27 9.19
CA PHE A 51 -0.23 14.40 9.93
C PHE A 51 0.77 14.01 11.04
N LEU A 52 0.70 12.77 11.53
CA LEU A 52 1.64 12.26 12.54
C LEU A 52 3.00 11.86 11.95
N ASP A 53 3.02 11.48 10.67
CA ASP A 53 4.24 11.15 9.95
C ASP A 53 4.07 11.42 8.45
N THR A 54 4.47 12.59 8.03
CA THR A 54 4.33 13.02 6.62
C THR A 54 5.32 12.36 5.66
N THR A 55 6.20 11.51 6.17
CA THR A 55 7.13 10.72 5.34
C THR A 55 6.57 9.38 4.88
N ARG A 56 5.41 8.98 5.43
CA ARG A 56 4.71 7.73 5.11
C ARG A 56 3.82 7.89 3.90
N GLY A 57 3.61 6.77 3.23
CA GLY A 57 2.73 6.67 2.07
C GLY A 57 3.45 6.71 0.74
N VAL A 58 2.67 6.64 -0.33
CA VAL A 58 3.12 6.59 -1.72
C VAL A 58 2.73 7.88 -2.45
N PRO A 59 3.62 8.48 -3.25
CA PRO A 59 3.31 9.71 -3.98
C PRO A 59 2.45 9.44 -5.23
N TRP A 60 1.26 8.89 -5.04
CA TRP A 60 0.35 8.60 -6.15
C TRP A 60 0.00 9.85 -6.95
N VAL A 61 -0.32 10.93 -6.25
CA VAL A 61 -0.67 12.23 -6.85
C VAL A 61 0.25 13.32 -6.32
N ARG A 62 0.27 14.46 -7.02
CA ARG A 62 1.06 15.61 -6.60
C ARG A 62 0.58 16.14 -5.25
N ASN A 63 1.50 16.25 -4.31
CA ASN A 63 1.29 16.96 -3.06
C ASN A 63 2.06 18.30 -3.11
N PRO A 64 1.41 19.46 -3.02
CA PRO A 64 2.08 20.75 -3.09
C PRO A 64 3.04 21.02 -1.93
N ASN A 65 2.92 20.26 -0.86
CA ASN A 65 3.78 20.39 0.33
C ASN A 65 5.08 19.56 0.25
N THR A 66 5.28 18.84 -0.85
CA THR A 66 6.48 18.03 -1.08
C THR A 66 7.02 18.25 -2.49
N ASP A 67 8.34 18.14 -2.66
CA ASP A 67 8.99 18.18 -3.97
C ASP A 67 9.06 16.81 -4.64
N VAL A 68 8.40 15.81 -4.06
CA VAL A 68 8.40 14.44 -4.59
C VAL A 68 7.55 14.37 -5.85
N GLN A 69 8.12 13.78 -6.90
CA GLN A 69 7.42 13.60 -8.18
C GLN A 69 6.26 12.60 -8.03
N PRO A 70 5.06 12.91 -8.54
CA PRO A 70 3.93 11.99 -8.49
C PRO A 70 4.12 10.81 -9.44
N ILE A 71 3.50 9.67 -9.11
CA ILE A 71 3.45 8.49 -9.97
C ILE A 71 2.42 8.68 -11.08
N LEU A 72 1.23 9.14 -10.71
CA LEU A 72 0.12 9.35 -11.64
C LEU A 72 0.16 10.76 -12.26
N GLY A 73 -0.50 10.90 -13.41
CA GLY A 73 -0.58 12.18 -14.12
C GLY A 73 0.65 12.54 -14.95
N ARG A 74 1.59 11.61 -15.13
CA ARG A 74 2.75 11.76 -16.03
C ARG A 74 2.47 11.08 -17.37
N PHE A 75 2.92 11.70 -18.44
CA PHE A 75 2.85 11.09 -19.76
C PHE A 75 4.21 11.30 -20.47
N PRO A 76 4.83 10.24 -20.99
CA PRO A 76 4.47 8.83 -20.77
C PRO A 76 4.62 8.41 -19.31
N ALA A 77 3.88 7.36 -18.90
CA ALA A 77 3.99 6.82 -17.54
C ALA A 77 5.40 6.26 -17.31
N ASP A 78 6.02 6.68 -16.21
CA ASP A 78 7.34 6.19 -15.80
C ASP A 78 7.16 5.02 -14.82
N LEU A 79 7.00 3.82 -15.39
CA LEU A 79 6.81 2.60 -14.60
C LEU A 79 8.05 2.23 -13.79
N ALA A 80 9.25 2.54 -14.27
CA ALA A 80 10.48 2.26 -13.54
C ALA A 80 10.58 3.13 -12.28
N TYR A 81 10.24 4.40 -12.38
CA TYR A 81 10.16 5.30 -11.23
C TYR A 81 9.11 4.83 -10.22
N ALA A 82 7.90 4.48 -10.70
CA ALA A 82 6.82 3.98 -9.86
C ALA A 82 7.24 2.73 -9.08
N GLU A 83 7.88 1.78 -9.74
CA GLU A 83 8.37 0.55 -9.12
C GLU A 83 9.37 0.83 -8.01
N VAL A 84 10.37 1.68 -8.26
CA VAL A 84 11.39 2.03 -7.27
C VAL A 84 10.76 2.68 -6.03
N VAL A 85 9.88 3.64 -6.24
CA VAL A 85 9.25 4.40 -5.15
C VAL A 85 8.32 3.52 -4.31
N ILE A 86 7.50 2.70 -4.95
CA ILE A 86 6.55 1.82 -4.26
C ILE A 86 7.31 0.71 -3.50
N LYS A 87 8.29 0.09 -4.12
CA LYS A 87 9.14 -0.91 -3.44
C LYS A 87 9.84 -0.31 -2.22
N ALA A 88 10.39 0.90 -2.34
CA ALA A 88 11.03 1.58 -1.23
C ALA A 88 10.06 1.85 -0.07
N ALA A 89 8.82 2.24 -0.36
CA ALA A 89 7.80 2.47 0.65
C ALA A 89 7.43 1.18 1.40
N ILE A 90 7.27 0.07 0.68
CA ILE A 90 6.93 -1.23 1.27
C ILE A 90 8.09 -1.81 2.09
N LEU A 91 9.32 -1.72 1.58
CA LEU A 91 10.49 -2.25 2.27
C LEU A 91 10.83 -1.52 3.59
N ARG A 92 10.28 -0.34 3.83
CA ARG A 92 10.38 0.34 5.12
C ARG A 92 9.49 -0.26 6.21
N ILE A 93 8.53 -1.11 5.85
CA ILE A 93 7.64 -1.75 6.79
C ILE A 93 8.40 -2.87 7.50
N GLU A 94 8.43 -2.80 8.84
CA GLU A 94 9.03 -3.85 9.65
C GLU A 94 8.30 -5.19 9.42
N GLY A 95 9.05 -6.23 9.12
CA GLY A 95 8.52 -7.57 8.84
C GLY A 95 8.49 -7.94 7.35
N VAL A 96 8.71 -6.98 6.44
CA VAL A 96 8.87 -7.26 5.00
C VAL A 96 10.35 -7.54 4.70
N HIS A 97 10.63 -8.74 4.18
CA HIS A 97 11.99 -9.14 3.85
C HIS A 97 12.40 -8.70 2.43
N SER A 98 11.57 -9.05 1.45
CA SER A 98 11.88 -8.77 0.04
C SER A 98 10.62 -8.69 -0.81
N ILE A 99 10.76 -8.07 -1.98
CA ILE A 99 9.73 -8.01 -3.01
C ILE A 99 10.22 -8.79 -4.22
N GLY A 100 9.46 -9.82 -4.61
CA GLY A 100 9.80 -10.68 -5.74
C GLY A 100 9.28 -10.15 -7.07
N SER A 101 8.02 -9.74 -7.12
CA SER A 101 7.40 -9.19 -8.32
C SER A 101 6.47 -8.01 -8.00
N PHE A 102 6.34 -7.15 -8.99
CA PHE A 102 5.55 -5.94 -8.90
C PHE A 102 4.82 -5.73 -10.21
N LEU A 103 3.51 -5.48 -10.15
CA LEU A 103 2.69 -5.16 -11.29
C LEU A 103 1.89 -3.89 -11.00
N LEU A 104 2.04 -2.91 -11.86
CA LEU A 104 1.22 -1.71 -11.85
C LEU A 104 0.44 -1.65 -13.16
N ASP A 105 -0.88 -1.76 -13.07
CA ASP A 105 -1.79 -1.74 -14.20
C ASP A 105 -2.63 -0.48 -14.20
N PHE A 106 -2.72 0.18 -15.35
CA PHE A 106 -3.53 1.38 -15.56
C PHE A 106 -4.70 1.07 -16.49
N ASN A 107 -5.90 1.21 -15.97
CA ASN A 107 -7.09 1.16 -16.80
C ASN A 107 -7.42 2.56 -17.33
N HIS A 108 -7.16 2.79 -18.61
CA HIS A 108 -7.38 4.09 -19.25
C HIS A 108 -8.86 4.50 -19.34
N GLN A 109 -9.77 3.54 -19.33
CA GLN A 109 -11.21 3.82 -19.39
C GLN A 109 -11.76 4.31 -18.05
N THR A 110 -11.37 3.64 -16.96
CA THR A 110 -11.82 3.97 -15.61
C THR A 110 -10.87 4.95 -14.91
N ARG A 111 -9.69 5.21 -15.50
CA ARG A 111 -8.59 5.98 -14.90
C ARG A 111 -8.14 5.43 -13.55
N ALA A 112 -8.33 4.14 -13.34
CA ALA A 112 -7.92 3.44 -12.13
C ALA A 112 -6.52 2.84 -12.30
N ALA A 113 -5.75 2.91 -11.23
CA ALA A 113 -4.48 2.19 -11.11
C ALA A 113 -4.65 1.04 -10.12
N THR A 114 -4.15 -0.14 -10.48
CA THR A 114 -4.10 -1.30 -9.59
C THR A 114 -2.65 -1.71 -9.39
N CYS A 115 -2.23 -1.78 -8.16
CA CYS A 115 -0.89 -2.19 -7.77
C CYS A 115 -0.94 -3.56 -7.12
N THR A 116 -0.24 -4.54 -7.68
CA THR A 116 -0.11 -5.88 -7.12
C THR A 116 1.34 -6.15 -6.78
N VAL A 117 1.59 -6.55 -5.55
CA VAL A 117 2.92 -6.82 -5.02
C VAL A 117 2.97 -8.25 -4.48
N HIS A 118 3.98 -8.99 -4.90
CA HIS A 118 4.32 -10.29 -4.35
C HIS A 118 5.68 -10.19 -3.67
N GLY A 119 5.77 -10.67 -2.46
CA GLY A 119 7.01 -10.61 -1.70
C GLY A 119 7.12 -11.72 -0.67
N THR A 120 8.15 -11.60 0.15
CA THR A 120 8.44 -12.54 1.25
C THR A 120 8.56 -11.76 2.54
N LEU A 121 7.96 -12.27 3.59
CA LEU A 121 8.08 -11.75 4.94
C LEU A 121 9.36 -12.24 5.64
N ASP A 122 9.76 -11.60 6.72
CA ASP A 122 10.90 -12.03 7.54
C ASP A 122 10.74 -13.45 8.10
N SER A 123 9.50 -13.90 8.28
CA SER A 123 9.17 -15.28 8.66
C SER A 123 9.44 -16.31 7.57
N GLY A 124 9.74 -15.88 6.34
CA GLY A 124 9.90 -16.73 5.17
C GLY A 124 8.59 -17.03 4.41
N GLN A 125 7.46 -16.56 4.91
CA GLN A 125 6.16 -16.76 4.26
C GLN A 125 5.99 -15.79 3.08
N PRO A 126 5.47 -16.28 1.93
CA PRO A 126 5.12 -15.40 0.82
C PRO A 126 3.86 -14.59 1.14
N PHE A 127 3.78 -13.40 0.57
CA PHE A 127 2.57 -12.59 0.63
C PHE A 127 2.22 -11.99 -0.73
N THR A 128 0.95 -11.68 -0.89
CA THR A 128 0.44 -10.96 -2.07
C THR A 128 -0.54 -9.89 -1.60
N VAL A 129 -0.33 -8.67 -2.04
CA VAL A 129 -1.22 -7.54 -1.80
C VAL A 129 -1.59 -6.89 -3.12
N SER A 130 -2.88 -6.70 -3.34
CA SER A 130 -3.41 -5.99 -4.51
C SER A 130 -4.30 -4.85 -4.05
N GLU A 131 -3.93 -3.63 -4.44
CA GLU A 131 -4.64 -2.42 -4.05
C GLU A 131 -4.93 -1.53 -5.26
N ALA A 132 -6.09 -0.89 -5.23
CA ALA A 132 -6.48 0.17 -6.14
C ALA A 132 -6.54 1.48 -5.35
N PRO A 133 -5.42 2.19 -5.19
CA PRO A 133 -5.32 3.33 -4.27
C PRO A 133 -6.15 4.54 -4.68
N LEU A 134 -6.42 4.66 -5.98
CA LEU A 134 -7.18 5.79 -6.55
C LEU A 134 -8.19 5.32 -7.60
#